data_80c88546562464a93828af541917eb15
#
_entry.id   80c88546562464a93828af541917eb15
#
_cell.length_a   1.000
_cell.length_b   1.000
_cell.length_c   1.000
_cell.angle_alpha   90.00
_cell.angle_beta   90.00
_cell.angle_gamma   90.00
#
_symmetry.space_group_name_H-M   'P 1'
#
loop_
_entity.id
_entity.type
_entity.pdbx_description
1 polymer ?
#
loop_
_entity_poly.entity_id
_entity_poly.type
_entity_poly.pdbx_seq_one_letter_code
_entity_poly.pdbx_strand_id
1 'polypeptide(L)'
;MITKRIIPCLDVRDGRVVKGVNFEGLADVSSPVELARYYSDHGADELVFYDITASAEGRRLFTDILTEVASKIFIPLTVGGGINTLDDFDRVLKCGADKVSVNSGAIRNPRLIEEAAKRYGNQCVVISADVKRVDGSFRVFAKGGRENTGMEAISWIRHCVDLGAGEVVLNSIDTDGVKRGFDLEMLAAVCAAVQVPVIASGGAGKIEDFITLFNTLPGVDAGLAASIFHFGEV
;
A
#
# COMPACT_ATOMS: atom_id res chain seq x y z
N MET A 1 -19.72 -15.56 -4.82
CA MET A 1 -19.42 -14.27 -4.15
C MET A 1 -17.92 -14.23 -3.95
N ILE A 2 -17.22 -13.23 -4.46
CA ILE A 2 -15.80 -13.07 -4.23
C ILE A 2 -15.66 -12.40 -2.86
N THR A 3 -14.90 -13.00 -1.94
CA THR A 3 -14.62 -12.43 -0.62
C THR A 3 -13.75 -11.19 -0.75
N LYS A 4 -14.03 -10.16 0.05
CA LYS A 4 -13.22 -8.94 0.13
C LYS A 4 -12.14 -9.12 1.20
N ARG A 5 -10.95 -8.59 0.96
CA ARG A 5 -9.83 -8.70 1.90
C ARG A 5 -9.78 -7.50 2.85
N ILE A 6 -9.47 -7.77 4.12
CA ILE A 6 -9.14 -6.77 5.14
C ILE A 6 -7.65 -6.85 5.41
N ILE A 7 -6.96 -5.73 5.18
CA ILE A 7 -5.49 -5.69 5.15
C ILE A 7 -4.97 -4.69 6.17
N PRO A 8 -4.40 -5.13 7.30
CA PRO A 8 -3.63 -4.26 8.17
C PRO A 8 -2.34 -3.77 7.48
N CYS A 9 -1.98 -2.49 7.71
CA CYS A 9 -0.75 -1.90 7.21
C CYS A 9 0.20 -1.55 8.35
N LEU A 10 1.42 -2.03 8.31
CA LEU A 10 2.51 -1.67 9.21
C LEU A 10 3.36 -0.57 8.57
N ASP A 11 3.14 0.68 8.98
CA ASP A 11 4.00 1.80 8.63
C ASP A 11 5.23 1.78 9.54
N VAL A 12 6.40 1.41 9.00
CA VAL A 12 7.62 1.21 9.78
C VAL A 12 8.60 2.36 9.56
N ARG A 13 9.11 2.89 10.66
CA ARG A 13 10.18 3.88 10.73
C ARG A 13 11.16 3.48 11.82
N ASP A 14 12.45 3.52 11.53
CA ASP A 14 13.53 3.19 12.47
C ASP A 14 13.31 1.83 13.17
N GLY A 15 12.77 0.86 12.44
CA GLY A 15 12.48 -0.48 12.95
C GLY A 15 11.26 -0.59 13.88
N ARG A 16 10.46 0.45 14.00
CA ARG A 16 9.24 0.49 14.83
C ARG A 16 8.02 0.79 13.99
N VAL A 17 6.87 0.23 14.34
CA VAL A 17 5.59 0.62 13.74
C VAL A 17 5.20 1.98 14.30
N VAL A 18 4.88 2.90 13.40
CA VAL A 18 4.47 4.27 13.73
C VAL A 18 3.17 4.61 13.02
N LYS A 19 2.43 5.59 13.54
CA LYS A 19 1.25 6.14 12.86
C LYS A 19 1.12 7.64 13.12
N GLY A 20 0.72 8.37 12.07
CA GLY A 20 0.41 9.79 12.09
C GLY A 20 -0.87 10.11 11.34
N VAL A 21 -1.16 11.39 11.17
CA VAL A 21 -2.26 11.91 10.35
C VAL A 21 -1.68 12.65 9.16
N ASN A 22 -2.19 12.41 7.94
CA ASN A 22 -1.66 12.98 6.69
C ASN A 22 -0.13 12.85 6.55
N PHE A 23 0.43 11.70 6.99
CA PHE A 23 1.87 11.40 7.03
C PHE A 23 2.71 12.29 7.96
N GLU A 24 2.09 12.99 8.90
CA GLU A 24 2.75 13.86 9.89
C GLU A 24 2.44 13.42 11.33
N GLY A 25 3.23 13.91 12.30
CA GLY A 25 2.97 13.69 13.73
C GLY A 25 3.10 12.22 14.17
N LEU A 26 4.09 11.48 13.65
CA LEU A 26 4.27 10.05 13.86
C LEU A 26 4.50 9.70 15.35
N ALA A 27 3.64 8.84 15.90
CA ALA A 27 3.78 8.22 17.22
C ALA A 27 4.22 6.76 17.08
N ASP A 28 5.05 6.30 18.01
CA ASP A 28 5.46 4.88 18.13
C ASP A 28 4.25 4.04 18.61
N VAL A 29 4.02 2.91 17.97
CA VAL A 29 2.93 1.99 18.29
C VAL A 29 3.45 0.71 18.95
N SER A 30 4.28 -0.07 18.22
CA SER A 30 4.75 -1.39 18.67
C SER A 30 5.90 -1.94 17.82
N SER A 31 6.34 -3.16 18.16
CA SER A 31 7.22 -3.98 17.33
C SER A 31 6.48 -4.46 16.07
N PRO A 32 7.08 -4.33 14.87
CA PRO A 32 6.51 -4.87 13.64
C PRO A 32 6.24 -6.38 13.70
N VAL A 33 7.12 -7.13 14.34
CA VAL A 33 7.03 -8.60 14.46
C VAL A 33 5.84 -9.02 15.32
N GLU A 34 5.64 -8.35 16.46
CA GLU A 34 4.54 -8.64 17.37
C GLU A 34 3.18 -8.32 16.76
N LEU A 35 3.07 -7.14 16.11
CA LEU A 35 1.84 -6.75 15.42
C LEU A 35 1.53 -7.64 14.21
N ALA A 36 2.53 -7.99 13.41
CA ALA A 36 2.36 -8.89 12.27
C ALA A 36 1.80 -10.24 12.70
N ARG A 37 2.40 -10.83 13.75
CA ARG A 37 1.92 -12.08 14.34
C ARG A 37 0.48 -11.93 14.85
N TYR A 38 0.21 -10.87 15.60
CA TYR A 38 -1.13 -10.61 16.12
C TYR A 38 -2.18 -10.59 15.01
N TYR A 39 -1.96 -9.86 13.92
CA TYR A 39 -2.90 -9.81 12.81
C TYR A 39 -3.05 -11.13 12.08
N SER A 40 -1.95 -11.85 11.87
CA SER A 40 -2.00 -13.19 11.27
C SER A 40 -2.81 -14.17 12.12
N ASP A 41 -2.66 -14.14 13.44
CA ASP A 41 -3.38 -15.02 14.38
C ASP A 41 -4.86 -14.62 14.54
N HIS A 42 -5.25 -13.36 14.21
CA HIS A 42 -6.61 -12.82 14.40
C HIS A 42 -7.40 -12.65 13.10
N GLY A 43 -6.97 -13.30 12.02
CA GLY A 43 -7.78 -13.46 10.81
C GLY A 43 -7.69 -12.33 9.80
N ALA A 44 -6.61 -11.55 9.79
CA ALA A 44 -6.30 -10.67 8.67
C ALA A 44 -6.07 -11.51 7.40
N ASP A 45 -6.56 -11.02 6.25
CA ASP A 45 -6.45 -11.75 4.97
C ASP A 45 -5.09 -11.58 4.31
N GLU A 46 -4.40 -10.48 4.58
CA GLU A 46 -3.09 -10.12 4.04
C GLU A 46 -2.46 -9.09 4.97
N LEU A 47 -1.13 -8.91 4.91
CA LEU A 47 -0.41 -7.88 5.64
C LEU A 47 0.40 -7.01 4.68
N VAL A 48 0.40 -5.70 4.91
CA VAL A 48 1.28 -4.77 4.21
C VAL A 48 2.33 -4.23 5.18
N PHE A 49 3.60 -4.23 4.73
CA PHE A 49 4.74 -3.67 5.45
C PHE A 49 5.35 -2.55 4.60
N TYR A 50 5.25 -1.31 5.06
CA TYR A 50 5.88 -0.15 4.42
C TYR A 50 6.98 0.44 5.28
N ASP A 51 8.21 0.49 4.75
CA ASP A 51 9.25 1.36 5.28
C ASP A 51 9.02 2.78 4.74
N ILE A 52 8.36 3.61 5.55
CA ILE A 52 7.86 4.92 5.11
C ILE A 52 8.94 6.00 4.95
N THR A 53 10.16 5.75 5.42
CA THR A 53 11.28 6.70 5.32
C THR A 53 12.35 6.28 4.30
N ALA A 54 12.45 5.00 3.96
CA ALA A 54 13.49 4.46 3.08
C ALA A 54 13.59 5.21 1.74
N SER A 55 12.46 5.52 1.10
CA SER A 55 12.42 6.23 -0.17
C SER A 55 12.85 7.70 -0.06
N ALA A 56 12.51 8.37 1.04
CA ALA A 56 12.87 9.76 1.28
C ALA A 56 14.34 9.92 1.69
N GLU A 57 14.86 8.96 2.47
CA GLU A 57 16.22 8.93 2.97
C GLU A 57 17.22 8.31 1.98
N GLY A 58 16.74 7.71 0.88
CA GLY A 58 17.57 7.02 -0.10
C GLY A 58 18.29 5.78 0.44
N ARG A 59 17.82 5.20 1.54
CA ARG A 59 18.36 3.99 2.15
C ARG A 59 17.63 2.72 1.72
N ARG A 60 18.24 1.59 2.02
CA ARG A 60 17.61 0.28 1.81
C ARG A 60 16.61 -0.02 2.94
N LEU A 61 15.60 -0.80 2.60
CA LEU A 61 14.59 -1.34 3.53
C LEU A 61 15.24 -2.22 4.62
N PHE A 62 14.63 -2.29 5.81
CA PHE A 62 15.07 -3.14 6.93
C PHE A 62 14.82 -4.62 6.67
N THR A 63 15.79 -5.30 6.05
CA THR A 63 15.66 -6.71 5.63
C THR A 63 15.62 -7.69 6.80
N ASP A 64 16.32 -7.42 7.89
CA ASP A 64 16.37 -8.31 9.06
C ASP A 64 15.01 -8.37 9.75
N ILE A 65 14.39 -7.21 9.98
CA ILE A 65 13.05 -7.10 10.54
C ILE A 65 12.02 -7.74 9.60
N LEU A 66 12.14 -7.52 8.29
CA LEU A 66 11.26 -8.11 7.30
C LEU A 66 11.31 -9.64 7.32
N THR A 67 12.52 -10.22 7.38
CA THR A 67 12.72 -11.66 7.45
C THR A 67 12.10 -12.24 8.72
N GLU A 68 12.23 -11.55 9.84
CA GLU A 68 11.62 -11.95 11.10
C GLU A 68 10.08 -11.89 11.03
N VAL A 69 9.52 -10.81 10.50
CA VAL A 69 8.07 -10.68 10.25
C VAL A 69 7.56 -11.83 9.39
N ALA A 70 8.18 -12.06 8.22
CA ALA A 70 7.79 -13.11 7.29
C ALA A 70 7.82 -14.52 7.93
N SER A 71 8.77 -14.76 8.86
CA SER A 71 8.87 -16.04 9.57
C SER A 71 7.77 -16.31 10.60
N LYS A 72 6.99 -15.29 10.97
CA LYS A 72 5.99 -15.35 12.05
C LYS A 72 4.54 -15.30 11.57
N ILE A 73 4.31 -15.08 10.27
CA ILE A 73 2.98 -14.95 9.70
C ILE A 73 2.69 -16.07 8.70
N PHE A 74 1.41 -16.38 8.50
CA PHE A 74 0.92 -17.42 7.57
C PHE A 74 -0.09 -16.85 6.56
N ILE A 75 -0.12 -15.51 6.42
CA ILE A 75 -0.93 -14.77 5.46
C ILE A 75 -0.01 -14.08 4.45
N PRO A 76 -0.48 -13.75 3.22
CA PRO A 76 0.32 -13.06 2.23
C PRO A 76 0.91 -11.75 2.76
N LEU A 77 2.17 -11.47 2.39
CA LEU A 77 2.91 -10.29 2.79
C LEU A 77 3.27 -9.43 1.59
N THR A 78 2.73 -8.23 1.53
CA THR A 78 3.13 -7.19 0.57
C THR A 78 4.11 -6.22 1.23
N VAL A 79 5.24 -5.96 0.57
CA VAL A 79 6.31 -5.12 1.13
C VAL A 79 6.64 -3.96 0.19
N GLY A 80 6.79 -2.77 0.75
CA GLY A 80 7.19 -1.57 0.01
C GLY A 80 8.04 -0.61 0.83
N GLY A 81 8.48 0.45 0.17
CA GLY A 81 9.41 1.43 0.72
C GLY A 81 10.83 1.24 0.19
N GLY A 82 11.39 2.28 -0.43
CA GLY A 82 12.78 2.25 -0.93
C GLY A 82 13.06 1.30 -2.10
N ILE A 83 12.05 0.79 -2.78
CA ILE A 83 12.17 -0.12 -3.93
C ILE A 83 12.45 0.69 -5.20
N ASN A 84 13.61 0.49 -5.82
CA ASN A 84 14.07 1.27 -6.97
C ASN A 84 14.65 0.42 -8.12
N THR A 85 15.03 -0.82 -7.85
CA THR A 85 15.73 -1.71 -8.78
C THR A 85 15.18 -3.13 -8.71
N LEU A 86 15.49 -3.96 -9.71
CA LEU A 86 15.19 -5.39 -9.67
C LEU A 86 15.90 -6.11 -8.52
N ASP A 87 17.09 -5.64 -8.13
CA ASP A 87 17.82 -6.18 -6.98
C ASP A 87 17.07 -5.92 -5.66
N ASP A 88 16.34 -4.79 -5.56
CA ASP A 88 15.47 -4.53 -4.43
C ASP A 88 14.29 -5.49 -4.40
N PHE A 89 13.66 -5.79 -5.54
CA PHE A 89 12.63 -6.82 -5.67
C PHE A 89 13.15 -8.19 -5.21
N ASP A 90 14.29 -8.62 -5.78
CA ASP A 90 14.89 -9.92 -5.47
C ASP A 90 15.20 -10.06 -3.97
N ARG A 91 15.74 -9.01 -3.36
CA ARG A 91 16.05 -8.96 -1.93
C ARG A 91 14.80 -9.11 -1.07
N VAL A 92 13.75 -8.35 -1.37
CA VAL A 92 12.51 -8.35 -0.59
C VAL A 92 11.77 -9.68 -0.71
N LEU A 93 11.68 -10.25 -1.92
CA LEU A 93 11.09 -11.58 -2.15
C LEU A 93 11.88 -12.68 -1.42
N LYS A 94 13.22 -12.61 -1.40
CA LYS A 94 14.06 -13.56 -0.65
C LYS A 94 13.91 -13.45 0.87
N CYS A 95 13.50 -12.29 1.38
CA CYS A 95 13.16 -12.12 2.79
C CYS A 95 11.81 -12.72 3.18
N GLY A 96 11.02 -13.21 2.21
CA GLY A 96 9.73 -13.87 2.43
C GLY A 96 8.50 -13.05 2.07
N ALA A 97 8.65 -11.94 1.35
CA ALA A 97 7.51 -11.23 0.78
C ALA A 97 6.89 -12.01 -0.39
N ASP A 98 5.57 -11.96 -0.50
CA ASP A 98 4.81 -12.52 -1.63
C ASP A 98 4.65 -11.51 -2.75
N LYS A 99 4.55 -10.23 -2.42
CA LYS A 99 4.38 -9.12 -3.35
C LYS A 99 5.28 -7.95 -2.98
N VAL A 100 5.65 -7.18 -3.99
CA VAL A 100 6.47 -5.97 -3.83
C VAL A 100 5.71 -4.75 -4.32
N SER A 101 5.57 -3.77 -3.44
CA SER A 101 4.85 -2.52 -3.71
C SER A 101 5.83 -1.40 -4.08
N VAL A 102 5.58 -0.75 -5.21
CA VAL A 102 6.41 0.35 -5.72
C VAL A 102 5.58 1.61 -5.97
N ASN A 103 6.14 2.77 -5.66
CA ASN A 103 5.63 4.09 -6.01
C ASN A 103 6.75 4.94 -6.63
N SER A 104 7.53 5.67 -5.83
CA SER A 104 8.56 6.60 -6.32
C SER A 104 9.60 5.97 -7.24
N GLY A 105 9.92 4.69 -7.05
CA GLY A 105 10.82 3.93 -7.93
C GLY A 105 10.24 3.78 -9.34
N ALA A 106 8.95 3.44 -9.42
CA ALA A 106 8.22 3.32 -10.69
C ALA A 106 8.04 4.68 -11.38
N ILE A 107 7.77 5.74 -10.62
CA ILE A 107 7.67 7.12 -11.15
C ILE A 107 8.97 7.54 -11.82
N ARG A 108 10.12 7.23 -11.22
CA ARG A 108 11.44 7.54 -11.80
C ARG A 108 11.80 6.66 -12.99
N ASN A 109 11.44 5.38 -12.93
CA ASN A 109 11.73 4.40 -13.97
C ASN A 109 10.55 3.43 -14.14
N PRO A 110 9.57 3.74 -15.01
CA PRO A 110 8.42 2.86 -15.24
C PRO A 110 8.78 1.47 -15.76
N ARG A 111 9.92 1.31 -16.44
CA ARG A 111 10.41 0.00 -16.91
C ARG A 111 10.65 -0.99 -15.77
N LEU A 112 10.88 -0.51 -14.55
CA LEU A 112 11.00 -1.37 -13.38
C LEU A 112 9.78 -2.28 -13.21
N ILE A 113 8.55 -1.77 -13.49
CA ILE A 113 7.32 -2.56 -13.44
C ILE A 113 7.36 -3.68 -14.47
N GLU A 114 7.69 -3.35 -15.73
CA GLU A 114 7.73 -4.30 -16.84
C GLU A 114 8.78 -5.40 -16.60
N GLU A 115 9.97 -5.02 -16.17
CA GLU A 115 11.08 -5.93 -15.89
C GLU A 115 10.77 -6.84 -14.70
N ALA A 116 10.18 -6.30 -13.63
CA ALA A 116 9.75 -7.08 -12.48
C ALA A 116 8.63 -8.05 -12.83
N ALA A 117 7.61 -7.60 -13.59
CA ALA A 117 6.50 -8.45 -14.03
C ALA A 117 6.98 -9.61 -14.93
N LYS A 118 7.92 -9.37 -15.83
CA LYS A 118 8.53 -10.41 -16.67
C LYS A 118 9.35 -11.41 -15.87
N ARG A 119 10.01 -10.98 -14.80
CA ARG A 119 10.92 -11.85 -14.01
C ARG A 119 10.20 -12.62 -12.93
N TYR A 120 9.23 -12.00 -12.24
CA TYR A 120 8.59 -12.56 -11.05
C TYR A 120 7.09 -12.85 -11.24
N GLY A 121 6.51 -12.41 -12.36
CA GLY A 121 5.07 -12.48 -12.62
C GLY A 121 4.34 -11.21 -12.19
N ASN A 122 3.27 -10.88 -12.90
CA ASN A 122 2.43 -9.70 -12.62
C ASN A 122 1.89 -9.69 -11.18
N GLN A 123 1.52 -10.86 -10.66
CA GLN A 123 0.98 -11.03 -9.32
C GLN A 123 1.94 -10.61 -8.19
N CYS A 124 3.25 -10.53 -8.47
CA CYS A 124 4.25 -10.04 -7.51
C CYS A 124 4.41 -8.51 -7.53
N VAL A 125 3.84 -7.81 -8.51
CA VAL A 125 4.06 -6.38 -8.71
C VAL A 125 2.81 -5.60 -8.33
N VAL A 126 2.92 -4.82 -7.24
CA VAL A 126 1.88 -3.93 -6.76
C VAL A 126 2.29 -2.48 -7.02
N ILE A 127 1.47 -1.72 -7.71
CA ILE A 127 1.67 -0.26 -7.80
C ILE A 127 0.95 0.41 -6.62
N SER A 128 1.69 1.15 -5.80
CA SER A 128 1.10 2.04 -4.80
C SER A 128 1.04 3.45 -5.35
N ALA A 129 -0.15 4.02 -5.41
CA ALA A 129 -0.36 5.37 -5.89
C ALA A 129 -0.87 6.25 -4.75
N ASP A 130 0.00 7.17 -4.28
CA ASP A 130 -0.39 8.24 -3.38
C ASP A 130 -1.04 9.34 -4.22
N VAL A 131 -2.33 9.59 -4.00
CA VAL A 131 -3.13 10.49 -4.83
C VAL A 131 -3.78 11.57 -3.98
N LYS A 132 -3.77 12.79 -4.50
CA LYS A 132 -4.40 13.97 -3.90
C LYS A 132 -5.18 14.76 -4.95
N ARG A 133 -6.28 15.41 -4.54
CA ARG A 133 -6.97 16.40 -5.38
C ARG A 133 -6.19 17.70 -5.40
N VAL A 134 -5.83 18.13 -6.62
CA VAL A 134 -5.19 19.42 -6.88
C VAL A 134 -5.92 20.06 -8.05
N ASP A 135 -6.48 21.25 -7.83
CA ASP A 135 -7.22 22.02 -8.85
C ASP A 135 -8.31 21.19 -9.57
N GLY A 136 -9.07 20.40 -8.79
CA GLY A 136 -10.17 19.57 -9.31
C GLY A 136 -9.72 18.30 -10.06
N SER A 137 -8.43 17.97 -10.06
CA SER A 137 -7.88 16.78 -10.70
C SER A 137 -7.18 15.86 -9.69
N PHE A 138 -7.18 14.56 -9.96
CA PHE A 138 -6.41 13.60 -9.17
C PHE A 138 -4.96 13.62 -9.63
N ARG A 139 -4.03 13.95 -8.74
CA ARG A 139 -2.59 14.01 -9.01
C ARG A 139 -1.82 12.98 -8.21
N VAL A 140 -0.82 12.37 -8.86
CA VAL A 140 0.10 11.42 -8.23
C VAL A 140 1.18 12.16 -7.46
N PHE A 141 1.46 11.64 -6.26
CA PHE A 141 2.53 12.15 -5.39
C PHE A 141 3.63 11.10 -5.22
N ALA A 142 4.86 11.56 -5.13
CA ALA A 142 6.04 10.77 -4.83
C ALA A 142 6.54 11.01 -3.41
N LYS A 143 7.55 10.23 -2.99
CA LYS A 143 8.28 10.39 -1.71
C LYS A 143 7.37 10.36 -0.48
N GLY A 144 6.40 9.42 -0.47
CA GLY A 144 5.44 9.31 0.62
C GLY A 144 4.52 10.54 0.71
N GLY A 145 3.93 10.93 -0.38
CA GLY A 145 2.95 12.02 -0.44
C GLY A 145 3.52 13.45 -0.39
N ARG A 146 4.86 13.61 -0.43
CA ARG A 146 5.50 14.93 -0.24
C ARG A 146 5.76 15.70 -1.52
N GLU A 147 5.81 15.05 -2.67
CA GLU A 147 6.19 15.67 -3.95
C GLU A 147 5.08 15.46 -4.98
N ASN A 148 4.43 16.55 -5.40
CA ASN A 148 3.48 16.52 -6.50
C ASN A 148 4.25 16.31 -7.82
N THR A 149 3.97 15.20 -8.51
CA THR A 149 4.62 14.87 -9.78
C THR A 149 4.03 15.59 -10.98
N GLY A 150 2.86 16.23 -10.82
CA GLY A 150 2.09 16.80 -11.93
C GLY A 150 1.36 15.78 -12.80
N MET A 151 1.58 14.47 -12.62
CA MET A 151 0.94 13.42 -13.40
C MET A 151 -0.53 13.23 -12.99
N GLU A 152 -1.40 13.00 -13.99
CA GLU A 152 -2.78 12.62 -13.76
C GLU A 152 -2.85 11.15 -13.30
N ALA A 153 -3.57 10.90 -12.20
CA ALA A 153 -3.50 9.64 -11.49
C ALA A 153 -4.07 8.46 -12.27
N ILE A 154 -5.22 8.65 -12.94
CA ILE A 154 -5.88 7.55 -13.67
C ILE A 154 -5.02 7.10 -14.85
N SER A 155 -4.47 8.06 -15.60
CA SER A 155 -3.57 7.78 -16.73
C SER A 155 -2.30 7.07 -16.28
N TRP A 156 -1.73 7.50 -15.16
CA TRP A 156 -0.55 6.88 -14.58
C TRP A 156 -0.81 5.43 -14.15
N ILE A 157 -1.89 5.18 -13.41
CA ILE A 157 -2.24 3.85 -12.92
C ILE A 157 -2.51 2.90 -14.08
N ARG A 158 -3.25 3.35 -15.12
CA ARG A 158 -3.44 2.56 -16.34
C ARG A 158 -2.12 2.19 -17.00
N HIS A 159 -1.22 3.17 -17.15
CA HIS A 159 0.11 2.92 -17.72
C HIS A 159 0.88 1.87 -16.91
N CYS A 160 0.83 1.91 -15.56
CA CYS A 160 1.47 0.90 -14.72
C CYS A 160 0.88 -0.50 -14.92
N VAL A 161 -0.44 -0.60 -15.06
CA VAL A 161 -1.14 -1.88 -15.33
C VAL A 161 -0.76 -2.41 -16.73
N ASP A 162 -0.69 -1.55 -17.74
CA ASP A 162 -0.26 -1.91 -19.08
C ASP A 162 1.19 -2.42 -19.10
N LEU A 163 2.06 -1.91 -18.22
CA LEU A 163 3.42 -2.40 -18.03
C LEU A 163 3.52 -3.72 -17.23
N GLY A 164 2.42 -4.18 -16.64
CA GLY A 164 2.36 -5.47 -15.97
C GLY A 164 2.19 -5.42 -14.44
N ALA A 165 1.82 -4.29 -13.86
CA ALA A 165 1.38 -4.28 -12.45
C ALA A 165 0.12 -5.15 -12.31
N GLY A 166 0.15 -6.10 -11.39
CA GLY A 166 -0.93 -7.06 -11.14
C GLY A 166 -1.92 -6.64 -10.07
N GLU A 167 -1.64 -5.57 -9.33
CA GLU A 167 -2.50 -5.04 -8.28
C GLU A 167 -2.22 -3.56 -8.04
N VAL A 168 -3.24 -2.81 -7.60
CA VAL A 168 -3.14 -1.37 -7.30
C VAL A 168 -3.53 -1.13 -5.85
N VAL A 169 -2.64 -0.50 -5.08
CA VAL A 169 -2.98 0.14 -3.81
C VAL A 169 -3.22 1.63 -4.09
N LEU A 170 -4.45 2.08 -3.91
CA LEU A 170 -4.83 3.46 -4.10
C LEU A 170 -4.95 4.16 -2.75
N ASN A 171 -3.99 5.02 -2.47
CA ASN A 171 -3.91 5.74 -1.21
C ASN A 171 -4.36 7.19 -1.37
N SER A 172 -5.48 7.55 -0.74
CA SER A 172 -5.99 8.91 -0.73
C SER A 172 -5.30 9.73 0.36
N ILE A 173 -4.44 10.67 -0.04
CA ILE A 173 -3.79 11.62 0.89
C ILE A 173 -4.83 12.51 1.57
N ASP A 174 -5.90 12.88 0.85
CA ASP A 174 -6.95 13.77 1.36
C ASP A 174 -7.74 13.15 2.52
N THR A 175 -7.84 11.83 2.56
CA THR A 175 -8.61 11.09 3.58
C THR A 175 -7.74 10.33 4.59
N ASP A 176 -6.43 10.20 4.35
CA ASP A 176 -5.55 9.42 5.23
C ASP A 176 -5.51 10.01 6.66
N GLY A 177 -5.79 9.15 7.65
CA GLY A 177 -5.86 9.51 9.06
C GLY A 177 -7.08 10.34 9.47
N VAL A 178 -7.94 10.76 8.52
CA VAL A 178 -9.12 11.61 8.79
C VAL A 178 -10.26 10.83 9.44
N LYS A 179 -10.32 9.48 9.24
CA LYS A 179 -11.33 8.58 9.84
C LYS A 179 -12.79 8.95 9.47
N ARG A 180 -13.02 9.36 8.22
CA ARG A 180 -14.36 9.72 7.71
C ARG A 180 -14.84 8.85 6.55
N GLY A 181 -14.21 7.70 6.35
CA GLY A 181 -14.46 6.78 5.24
C GLY A 181 -13.48 6.95 4.08
N PHE A 182 -13.49 5.96 3.21
CA PHE A 182 -12.65 5.92 2.01
C PHE A 182 -13.09 6.95 0.95
N ASP A 183 -12.17 7.33 0.07
CA ASP A 183 -12.44 8.21 -1.08
C ASP A 183 -13.15 7.43 -2.20
N LEU A 184 -14.47 7.33 -2.11
CA LEU A 184 -15.27 6.52 -3.04
C LEU A 184 -15.23 7.06 -4.48
N GLU A 185 -15.14 8.38 -4.67
CA GLU A 185 -15.09 8.99 -6.00
C GLU A 185 -13.79 8.61 -6.73
N MET A 186 -12.65 8.74 -6.06
CA MET A 186 -11.35 8.39 -6.61
C MET A 186 -11.26 6.88 -6.90
N LEU A 187 -11.72 6.06 -5.97
CA LEU A 187 -11.76 4.60 -6.12
C LEU A 187 -12.65 4.17 -7.30
N ALA A 188 -13.84 4.77 -7.45
CA ALA A 188 -14.72 4.50 -8.57
C ALA A 188 -14.05 4.79 -9.92
N ALA A 189 -13.35 5.93 -10.02
CA ALA A 189 -12.65 6.34 -11.23
C ALA A 189 -11.52 5.34 -11.58
N VAL A 190 -10.75 4.87 -10.60
CA VAL A 190 -9.69 3.87 -10.82
C VAL A 190 -10.28 2.51 -11.19
N CYS A 191 -11.28 2.02 -10.47
CA CYS A 191 -11.93 0.73 -10.76
C CYS A 191 -12.54 0.70 -12.17
N ALA A 192 -13.04 1.83 -12.68
CA ALA A 192 -13.54 1.92 -14.05
C ALA A 192 -12.42 1.89 -15.10
N ALA A 193 -11.19 2.21 -14.71
CA ALA A 193 -10.06 2.37 -15.63
C ALA A 193 -9.15 1.15 -15.74
N VAL A 194 -9.18 0.22 -14.76
CA VAL A 194 -8.29 -0.95 -14.72
C VAL A 194 -9.07 -2.25 -14.49
N GLN A 195 -8.44 -3.39 -14.83
CA GLN A 195 -9.03 -4.74 -14.67
C GLN A 195 -8.28 -5.60 -13.64
N VAL A 196 -7.29 -5.03 -12.97
CA VAL A 196 -6.56 -5.68 -11.88
C VAL A 196 -7.19 -5.35 -10.52
N PRO A 197 -6.97 -6.16 -9.47
CA PRO A 197 -7.45 -5.87 -8.13
C PRO A 197 -7.05 -4.48 -7.65
N VAL A 198 -8.01 -3.79 -7.01
CA VAL A 198 -7.82 -2.47 -6.41
C VAL A 198 -8.02 -2.56 -4.91
N ILE A 199 -7.03 -2.10 -4.17
CA ILE A 199 -7.01 -1.99 -2.70
C ILE A 199 -7.24 -0.53 -2.33
N ALA A 200 -8.29 -0.25 -1.57
CA ALA A 200 -8.58 1.07 -1.02
C ALA A 200 -7.73 1.35 0.22
N SER A 201 -7.07 2.50 0.26
CA SER A 201 -6.25 2.95 1.39
C SER A 201 -6.51 4.42 1.73
N GLY A 202 -6.47 4.74 3.01
CA GLY A 202 -6.72 6.08 3.55
C GLY A 202 -8.20 6.38 3.84
N GLY A 203 -8.50 6.73 5.09
CA GLY A 203 -9.81 7.24 5.50
C GLY A 203 -10.64 6.35 6.41
N ALA A 204 -10.35 5.03 6.51
CA ALA A 204 -11.10 4.14 7.37
C ALA A 204 -11.03 4.60 8.85
N GLY A 205 -12.19 4.74 9.48
CA GLY A 205 -12.34 5.10 10.90
C GLY A 205 -13.11 4.07 11.72
N LYS A 206 -13.87 3.19 11.07
CA LYS A 206 -14.73 2.19 11.71
C LYS A 206 -15.13 1.07 10.74
N ILE A 207 -15.70 -0.02 11.25
CA ILE A 207 -16.14 -1.19 10.45
C ILE A 207 -17.13 -0.78 9.34
N GLU A 208 -18.05 0.14 9.64
CA GLU A 208 -19.07 0.58 8.69
C GLU A 208 -18.48 1.23 7.44
N ASP A 209 -17.26 1.78 7.52
CA ASP A 209 -16.57 2.36 6.36
C ASP A 209 -16.20 1.28 5.34
N PHE A 210 -15.77 0.09 5.80
CA PHE A 210 -15.54 -1.06 4.93
C PHE A 210 -16.85 -1.61 4.34
N ILE A 211 -17.91 -1.71 5.16
CA ILE A 211 -19.23 -2.13 4.68
C ILE A 211 -19.71 -1.17 3.59
N THR A 212 -19.60 0.13 3.82
CA THR A 212 -19.97 1.17 2.85
C THR A 212 -19.13 1.06 1.57
N LEU A 213 -17.81 0.90 1.70
CA LEU A 213 -16.90 0.73 0.58
C LEU A 213 -17.33 -0.43 -0.33
N PHE A 214 -17.47 -1.62 0.23
CA PHE A 214 -17.73 -2.84 -0.55
C PHE A 214 -19.14 -2.92 -1.12
N ASN A 215 -20.13 -2.32 -0.44
CA ASN A 215 -21.49 -2.23 -0.95
C ASN A 215 -21.63 -1.19 -2.06
N THR A 216 -20.91 -0.06 -1.95
CA THR A 216 -20.97 1.03 -2.94
C THR A 216 -20.12 0.73 -4.16
N LEU A 217 -18.95 0.13 -3.96
CA LEU A 217 -17.96 -0.14 -5.01
C LEU A 217 -17.58 -1.64 -5.02
N PRO A 218 -18.42 -2.51 -5.57
CA PRO A 218 -18.13 -3.95 -5.65
C PRO A 218 -16.89 -4.28 -6.49
N GLY A 219 -16.39 -3.34 -7.29
CA GLY A 219 -15.12 -3.45 -8.03
C GLY A 219 -13.85 -3.27 -7.17
N VAL A 220 -13.98 -2.80 -5.93
CA VAL A 220 -12.84 -2.75 -4.99
C VAL A 220 -12.66 -4.13 -4.35
N ASP A 221 -11.43 -4.64 -4.31
CA ASP A 221 -11.12 -6.01 -3.87
C ASP A 221 -10.67 -6.11 -2.41
N ALA A 222 -10.16 -5.00 -1.85
CA ALA A 222 -9.70 -4.96 -0.49
C ALA A 222 -9.79 -3.56 0.14
N GLY A 223 -9.85 -3.53 1.47
CA GLY A 223 -9.68 -2.32 2.27
C GLY A 223 -8.45 -2.45 3.15
N LEU A 224 -7.57 -1.45 3.09
CA LEU A 224 -6.34 -1.35 3.87
C LEU A 224 -6.48 -0.25 4.92
N ALA A 225 -6.11 -0.56 6.16
CA ALA A 225 -6.07 0.41 7.25
C ALA A 225 -4.95 0.11 8.25
N ALA A 226 -4.59 1.10 9.05
CA ALA A 226 -3.54 1.02 10.05
C ALA A 226 -4.07 1.40 11.44
N SER A 227 -4.34 2.68 11.69
CA SER A 227 -4.61 3.22 13.02
C SER A 227 -5.77 2.54 13.76
N ILE A 228 -6.88 2.26 13.08
CA ILE A 228 -8.05 1.65 13.70
C ILE A 228 -7.78 0.24 14.23
N PHE A 229 -6.88 -0.50 13.57
CA PHE A 229 -6.42 -1.81 14.01
C PHE A 229 -5.36 -1.70 15.11
N HIS A 230 -4.38 -0.80 14.95
CA HIS A 230 -3.28 -0.64 15.90
C HIS A 230 -3.76 -0.16 17.28
N PHE A 231 -4.81 0.64 17.31
CA PHE A 231 -5.35 1.20 18.56
C PHE A 231 -6.57 0.43 19.11
N GLY A 232 -6.92 -0.70 18.46
CA GLY A 232 -8.04 -1.53 18.92
C GLY A 232 -9.40 -0.81 18.86
N GLU A 233 -9.59 0.04 17.87
CA GLU A 233 -10.85 0.75 17.64
C GLU A 233 -11.88 -0.12 16.89
N VAL A 234 -11.45 -1.25 16.34
CA VAL A 234 -12.24 -2.27 15.65
C VAL A 234 -11.66 -3.66 15.90
#